data_76491c3d8c6569397a13a7f8079d0160
#
_entry.id   76491c3d8c6569397a13a7f8079d0160
#
_cell.length_a   1.000
_cell.length_b   1.000
_cell.length_c   1.000
_cell.angle_alpha   90.00
_cell.angle_beta   90.00
_cell.angle_gamma   90.00
#
_symmetry.space_group_name_H-M   'P 1'
#
loop_
_entity.id
_entity.type
_entity.pdbx_description
1 polymer ?
#
loop_
_entity_poly.entity_id
_entity_poly.type
_entity_poly.pdbx_seq_one_letter_code
_entity_poly.pdbx_strand_id
1 'polypeptide(L)'
;MKDHVKGAASGGSLLSLDGVSYLVPFILITSCFALWGFANDITNPMVKAFSKIFRMSVTDGALVQVAFYGGYFAMAFPAAIFIRRFSYKAGVLLGLGLYACGAFLFYPAMLTGSYYPFLIAYFILTCGLSFLETSCNPYILSMGPESTATRRLNMAQSFNPLGSLMGMWVAMNFIQARLNPLATEERARLSDAEFEAVRDADLLTLITPYVFIGIVVVLMFVVIAVVRMPKNGDKSHSIDFFPTLKRIFSKARYREGVIAQFFYVGAQIMCWTFIIQYGTRIFMLEGMGEKAAEVLSQRYNIIAMAIFCGSRFVCTYLLRYVNAGRLLAILAVAAAVLTVGVILFHDRMGLYCLVGVSACMSLMFPTIYGIALDGMGDDAKFGAAGLIMAILGGSVLPPLQASIIECGEIGGFPAVNLSFVLPLVCFLVIIAYGLRSSRG
;
A
#
# COMPACT_ATOMS: atom_id res chain seq x y z
N MET A 1 3.31 -43.80 -29.40
CA MET A 1 4.33 -43.27 -28.47
C MET A 1 5.12 -42.19 -29.20
N LYS A 2 4.61 -40.95 -29.21
CA LYS A 2 5.21 -39.67 -29.69
C LYS A 2 4.03 -38.71 -29.91
N ASP A 3 3.58 -38.01 -28.86
CA ASP A 3 2.74 -36.82 -28.97
C ASP A 3 2.42 -36.26 -27.57
N HIS A 4 3.47 -36.00 -26.76
CA HIS A 4 3.33 -35.24 -25.52
C HIS A 4 4.57 -34.40 -25.22
N VAL A 5 5.01 -33.56 -26.18
CA VAL A 5 5.96 -32.45 -25.90
C VAL A 5 5.67 -31.34 -26.91
N LYS A 6 4.59 -30.60 -26.71
CA LYS A 6 4.40 -29.24 -27.28
C LYS A 6 3.48 -28.42 -26.38
N GLY A 7 3.99 -28.05 -25.23
CA GLY A 7 3.33 -27.19 -24.26
C GLY A 7 4.28 -26.17 -23.63
N ALA A 8 5.27 -25.71 -24.41
CA ALA A 8 6.16 -24.66 -23.96
C ALA A 8 6.17 -23.52 -25.00
N ALA A 9 5.84 -22.32 -24.55
CA ALA A 9 6.04 -21.03 -25.23
C ALA A 9 5.16 -20.76 -26.47
N SER A 10 3.83 -20.76 -26.34
CA SER A 10 3.06 -19.76 -27.07
C SER A 10 3.15 -18.46 -26.26
N GLY A 11 3.93 -17.50 -26.74
CA GLY A 11 4.03 -16.16 -26.17
C GLY A 11 2.72 -15.41 -26.35
N GLY A 12 1.68 -15.77 -25.57
CA GLY A 12 0.41 -15.09 -25.56
C GLY A 12 0.65 -13.62 -25.19
N SER A 13 0.13 -12.72 -26.01
CA SER A 13 0.22 -11.29 -25.74
C SER A 13 -0.32 -10.98 -24.35
N LEU A 14 0.43 -10.23 -23.55
CA LEU A 14 0.06 -9.87 -22.18
C LEU A 14 -1.27 -9.10 -22.11
N LEU A 15 -1.59 -8.34 -23.14
CA LEU A 15 -2.67 -7.34 -23.21
C LEU A 15 -3.58 -7.54 -24.43
N SER A 16 -3.66 -8.72 -25.02
CA SER A 16 -4.63 -9.03 -26.06
C SER A 16 -5.26 -10.39 -25.84
N LEU A 17 -6.55 -10.49 -26.12
CA LEU A 17 -7.37 -11.71 -26.06
C LEU A 17 -8.32 -11.67 -27.25
N ASP A 18 -8.40 -12.75 -28.01
CA ASP A 18 -9.32 -12.90 -29.15
C ASP A 18 -9.24 -11.74 -30.17
N GLY A 19 -8.03 -11.19 -30.40
CA GLY A 19 -7.82 -10.07 -31.32
C GLY A 19 -8.16 -8.69 -30.76
N VAL A 20 -8.65 -8.60 -29.53
CA VAL A 20 -8.93 -7.33 -28.84
C VAL A 20 -7.73 -6.88 -28.05
N SER A 21 -7.26 -5.62 -28.27
CA SER A 21 -6.20 -5.00 -27.50
C SER A 21 -6.76 -4.29 -26.26
N TYR A 22 -6.18 -4.59 -25.11
CA TYR A 22 -6.50 -3.95 -23.83
C TYR A 22 -5.48 -2.88 -23.41
N LEU A 23 -4.61 -2.45 -24.30
CA LEU A 23 -3.51 -1.54 -23.96
C LEU A 23 -3.98 -0.22 -23.35
N VAL A 24 -4.94 0.46 -23.99
CA VAL A 24 -5.46 1.76 -23.49
C VAL A 24 -6.17 1.60 -22.13
N PRO A 25 -7.14 0.68 -21.98
CA PRO A 25 -7.73 0.40 -20.67
C PRO A 25 -6.68 0.04 -19.59
N PHE A 26 -5.68 -0.77 -19.95
CA PHE A 26 -4.61 -1.15 -19.03
C PHE A 26 -3.80 0.06 -18.56
N ILE A 27 -3.39 0.96 -19.47
CA ILE A 27 -2.65 2.19 -19.12
C ILE A 27 -3.48 3.06 -18.18
N LEU A 28 -4.75 3.29 -18.49
CA LEU A 28 -5.64 4.13 -17.67
C LEU A 28 -5.84 3.55 -16.25
N ILE A 29 -6.11 2.26 -16.15
CA ILE A 29 -6.27 1.63 -14.83
C ILE A 29 -4.93 1.59 -14.09
N THR A 30 -3.81 1.35 -14.80
CA THR A 30 -2.47 1.38 -14.21
C THR A 30 -2.12 2.76 -13.65
N SER A 31 -2.54 3.85 -14.30
CA SER A 31 -2.34 5.21 -13.78
C SER A 31 -3.07 5.44 -12.44
N CYS A 32 -4.22 4.78 -12.21
CA CYS A 32 -4.89 4.84 -10.92
C CYS A 32 -4.02 4.28 -9.78
N PHE A 33 -3.18 3.26 -10.04
CA PHE A 33 -2.27 2.71 -9.03
C PHE A 33 -1.23 3.75 -8.57
N ALA A 34 -0.73 4.59 -9.48
CA ALA A 34 0.15 5.70 -9.10
C ALA A 34 -0.58 6.76 -8.26
N LEU A 35 -1.85 7.07 -8.60
CA LEU A 35 -2.64 8.06 -7.88
C LEU A 35 -2.89 7.64 -6.42
N TRP A 36 -3.24 6.37 -6.16
CA TRP A 36 -3.43 5.97 -4.76
C TRP A 36 -2.12 5.73 -4.01
N GLY A 37 -1.04 5.31 -4.68
CA GLY A 37 0.30 5.28 -4.09
C GLY A 37 0.70 6.66 -3.59
N PHE A 38 0.48 7.69 -4.40
CA PHE A 38 0.70 9.09 -4.02
C PHE A 38 -0.10 9.48 -2.77
N ALA A 39 -1.40 9.15 -2.72
CA ALA A 39 -2.27 9.48 -1.59
C ALA A 39 -1.83 8.77 -0.29
N ASN A 40 -1.37 7.52 -0.38
CA ASN A 40 -0.90 6.77 0.77
C ASN A 40 0.29 7.45 1.45
N ASP A 41 1.30 7.82 0.67
CA ASP A 41 2.58 8.26 1.23
C ASP A 41 2.67 9.77 1.46
N ILE A 42 1.86 10.60 0.80
CA ILE A 42 1.72 12.00 1.19
C ILE A 42 1.04 12.14 2.56
N THR A 43 0.22 11.16 2.97
CA THR A 43 -0.52 11.18 4.25
C THR A 43 0.36 10.82 5.45
N ASN A 44 1.39 10.00 5.29
CA ASN A 44 2.22 9.53 6.41
C ASN A 44 2.84 10.67 7.25
N PRO A 45 3.44 11.72 6.69
CA PRO A 45 4.00 12.82 7.48
C PRO A 45 2.94 13.76 8.06
N MET A 46 1.66 13.61 7.70
CA MET A 46 0.59 14.50 8.15
C MET A 46 0.30 14.37 9.65
N VAL A 47 0.55 13.22 10.26
CA VAL A 47 0.42 13.06 11.73
C VAL A 47 1.21 14.12 12.47
N LYS A 48 2.51 14.26 12.15
CA LYS A 48 3.38 15.28 12.75
C LYS A 48 2.97 16.70 12.35
N ALA A 49 2.58 16.92 11.09
CA ALA A 49 2.16 18.20 10.59
C ALA A 49 0.92 18.73 11.35
N PHE A 50 -0.13 17.91 11.46
CA PHE A 50 -1.35 18.30 12.19
C PHE A 50 -1.09 18.49 13.68
N SER A 51 -0.32 17.61 14.32
CA SER A 51 0.06 17.77 15.73
C SER A 51 0.70 19.15 15.98
N LYS A 52 1.58 19.58 15.08
CA LYS A 52 2.25 20.88 15.14
C LYS A 52 1.32 22.04 14.83
N ILE A 53 0.48 21.91 13.77
CA ILE A 53 -0.42 22.99 13.31
C ILE A 53 -1.51 23.27 14.35
N PHE A 54 -2.08 22.24 14.98
CA PHE A 54 -3.19 22.36 15.93
C PHE A 54 -2.76 22.32 17.41
N ARG A 55 -1.45 22.32 17.73
CA ARG A 55 -0.93 22.24 19.11
C ARG A 55 -1.49 21.05 19.88
N MET A 56 -1.60 19.88 19.24
CA MET A 56 -2.15 18.68 19.84
C MET A 56 -1.08 17.63 20.07
N SER A 57 -1.41 16.62 20.87
CA SER A 57 -0.53 15.47 21.09
C SER A 57 -0.29 14.69 19.78
N VAL A 58 0.82 13.93 19.70
CA VAL A 58 1.08 13.05 18.57
C VAL A 58 0.01 11.97 18.47
N THR A 59 -0.52 11.53 19.61
CA THR A 59 -1.63 10.55 19.67
C THR A 59 -2.90 11.09 19.02
N ASP A 60 -3.28 12.34 19.30
CA ASP A 60 -4.43 12.97 18.65
C ASP A 60 -4.18 13.17 17.14
N GLY A 61 -2.98 13.59 16.76
CA GLY A 61 -2.57 13.68 15.35
C GLY A 61 -2.63 12.34 14.61
N ALA A 62 -2.45 11.23 15.32
CA ALA A 62 -2.55 9.87 14.75
C ALA A 62 -3.98 9.48 14.34
N LEU A 63 -5.03 10.21 14.77
CA LEU A 63 -6.40 10.00 14.29
C LEU A 63 -6.53 10.14 12.77
N VAL A 64 -5.62 10.86 12.11
CA VAL A 64 -5.51 10.87 10.63
C VAL A 64 -5.34 9.44 10.10
N GLN A 65 -4.49 8.62 10.72
CA GLN A 65 -4.29 7.25 10.28
C GLN A 65 -5.52 6.38 10.55
N VAL A 66 -6.22 6.62 11.68
CA VAL A 66 -7.48 5.93 11.97
C VAL A 66 -8.54 6.27 10.92
N ALA A 67 -8.68 7.54 10.55
CA ALA A 67 -9.59 7.97 9.49
C ALA A 67 -9.19 7.34 8.14
N PHE A 68 -7.90 7.32 7.83
CA PHE A 68 -7.35 6.77 6.61
C PHE A 68 -7.60 5.26 6.49
N TYR A 69 -7.15 4.45 7.43
CA TYR A 69 -7.35 2.99 7.40
C TYR A 69 -8.80 2.59 7.66
N GLY A 70 -9.55 3.39 8.43
CA GLY A 70 -10.98 3.21 8.66
C GLY A 70 -11.80 3.28 7.38
N GLY A 71 -11.45 4.19 6.45
CA GLY A 71 -12.09 4.29 5.13
C GLY A 71 -11.86 3.03 4.29
N TYR A 72 -10.64 2.47 4.30
CA TYR A 72 -10.34 1.21 3.61
C TYR A 72 -11.18 0.05 4.15
N PHE A 73 -11.20 -0.10 5.47
CA PHE A 73 -11.94 -1.18 6.11
C PHE A 73 -13.45 -1.06 5.88
N ALA A 74 -14.02 0.12 6.12
CA ALA A 74 -15.45 0.34 6.03
C ALA A 74 -16.00 0.15 4.61
N MET A 75 -15.22 0.53 3.57
CA MET A 75 -15.70 0.54 2.20
C MET A 75 -15.34 -0.67 1.36
N ALA A 76 -14.51 -1.61 1.83
CA ALA A 76 -14.10 -2.77 1.04
C ALA A 76 -15.29 -3.63 0.57
N PHE A 77 -16.20 -4.01 1.48
CA PHE A 77 -17.40 -4.77 1.09
C PHE A 77 -18.46 -3.95 0.37
N PRO A 78 -18.83 -2.72 0.79
CA PRO A 78 -19.71 -1.86 0.00
C PRO A 78 -19.22 -1.66 -1.43
N ALA A 79 -17.90 -1.48 -1.64
CA ALA A 79 -17.31 -1.38 -2.96
C ALA A 79 -17.51 -2.66 -3.79
N ALA A 80 -17.27 -3.84 -3.20
CA ALA A 80 -17.46 -5.11 -3.90
C ALA A 80 -18.93 -5.34 -4.31
N ILE A 81 -19.89 -5.00 -3.42
CA ILE A 81 -21.33 -5.07 -3.71
C ILE A 81 -21.67 -4.13 -4.87
N PHE A 82 -21.19 -2.90 -4.82
CA PHE A 82 -21.42 -1.90 -5.86
C PHE A 82 -20.88 -2.35 -7.22
N ILE A 83 -19.61 -2.82 -7.25
CA ILE A 83 -18.94 -3.29 -8.47
C ILE A 83 -19.70 -4.49 -9.06
N ARG A 84 -20.19 -5.39 -8.22
CA ARG A 84 -20.96 -6.55 -8.69
C ARG A 84 -22.30 -6.15 -9.30
N ARG A 85 -22.95 -5.16 -8.71
CA ARG A 85 -24.26 -4.68 -9.20
C ARG A 85 -24.15 -3.88 -10.50
N PHE A 86 -23.11 -3.09 -10.65
CA PHE A 86 -22.94 -2.19 -11.78
C PHE A 86 -21.83 -2.67 -12.74
N SER A 87 -20.58 -2.36 -12.46
CA SER A 87 -19.42 -2.78 -13.27
C SER A 87 -18.10 -2.37 -12.61
N TYR A 88 -16.97 -2.92 -13.10
CA TYR A 88 -15.65 -2.44 -12.71
C TYR A 88 -15.44 -0.95 -13.06
N LYS A 89 -15.86 -0.53 -14.28
CA LYS A 89 -15.76 0.88 -14.69
C LYS A 89 -16.53 1.80 -13.75
N ALA A 90 -17.75 1.44 -13.37
CA ALA A 90 -18.54 2.21 -12.42
C ALA A 90 -17.87 2.32 -11.04
N GLY A 91 -17.27 1.21 -10.55
CA GLY A 91 -16.49 1.21 -9.31
C GLY A 91 -15.27 2.13 -9.36
N VAL A 92 -14.53 2.12 -10.46
CA VAL A 92 -13.38 3.01 -10.68
C VAL A 92 -13.83 4.48 -10.71
N LEU A 93 -14.90 4.79 -11.43
CA LEU A 93 -15.43 6.17 -11.49
C LEU A 93 -15.91 6.65 -10.12
N LEU A 94 -16.65 5.83 -9.38
CA LEU A 94 -17.08 6.19 -8.02
C LEU A 94 -15.88 6.38 -7.10
N GLY A 95 -14.86 5.51 -7.19
CA GLY A 95 -13.62 5.63 -6.44
C GLY A 95 -12.88 6.94 -6.73
N LEU A 96 -12.69 7.29 -8.00
CA LEU A 96 -12.08 8.57 -8.39
C LEU A 96 -12.93 9.77 -7.94
N GLY A 97 -14.26 9.67 -8.04
CA GLY A 97 -15.18 10.72 -7.58
C GLY A 97 -15.07 10.98 -6.07
N LEU A 98 -15.08 9.93 -5.25
CA LEU A 98 -14.88 10.04 -3.80
C LEU A 98 -13.48 10.55 -3.45
N TYR A 99 -12.44 10.09 -4.16
CA TYR A 99 -11.07 10.58 -3.95
C TYR A 99 -10.98 12.08 -4.23
N ALA A 100 -11.50 12.55 -5.37
CA ALA A 100 -11.52 13.97 -5.71
C ALA A 100 -12.35 14.78 -4.70
N CYS A 101 -13.52 14.29 -4.31
CA CYS A 101 -14.37 14.91 -3.30
C CYS A 101 -13.61 15.08 -1.97
N GLY A 102 -12.99 13.99 -1.46
CA GLY A 102 -12.18 14.04 -0.25
C GLY A 102 -11.03 15.05 -0.37
N ALA A 103 -10.31 15.05 -1.50
CA ALA A 103 -9.21 15.98 -1.75
C ALA A 103 -9.67 17.45 -1.76
N PHE A 104 -10.82 17.75 -2.37
CA PHE A 104 -11.36 19.13 -2.38
C PHE A 104 -11.97 19.54 -1.03
N LEU A 105 -12.44 18.61 -0.20
CA LEU A 105 -12.94 18.88 1.14
C LEU A 105 -11.87 19.42 2.08
N PHE A 106 -10.58 19.26 1.77
CA PHE A 106 -9.50 19.90 2.51
C PHE A 106 -9.60 21.42 2.51
N TYR A 107 -10.09 22.03 1.42
CA TYR A 107 -10.24 23.48 1.34
C TYR A 107 -11.30 24.04 2.32
N PRO A 108 -12.57 23.58 2.31
CA PRO A 108 -13.53 24.02 3.33
C PRO A 108 -13.14 23.58 4.75
N ALA A 109 -12.45 22.46 4.93
CA ALA A 109 -11.92 22.07 6.24
C ALA A 109 -10.93 23.11 6.79
N MET A 110 -10.05 23.66 5.96
CA MET A 110 -9.15 24.74 6.35
C MET A 110 -9.91 25.97 6.87
N LEU A 111 -11.00 26.37 6.21
CA LEU A 111 -11.79 27.54 6.59
C LEU A 111 -12.46 27.39 7.97
N THR A 112 -12.59 26.18 8.49
CA THR A 112 -13.14 25.95 9.84
C THR A 112 -12.12 26.21 10.95
N GLY A 113 -10.82 26.25 10.63
CA GLY A 113 -9.74 26.32 11.61
C GLY A 113 -9.70 25.13 12.59
N SER A 114 -10.43 24.04 12.31
CA SER A 114 -10.58 22.88 13.17
C SER A 114 -9.96 21.63 12.54
N TYR A 115 -9.50 20.70 13.38
CA TYR A 115 -8.88 19.46 12.96
C TYR A 115 -9.86 18.41 12.43
N TYR A 116 -11.04 18.28 13.06
CA TYR A 116 -12.00 17.21 12.76
C TYR A 116 -12.52 17.16 11.32
N PRO A 117 -12.78 18.30 10.63
CA PRO A 117 -13.18 18.28 9.23
C PRO A 117 -12.12 17.65 8.31
N PHE A 118 -10.83 17.75 8.65
CA PHE A 118 -9.77 17.06 7.90
C PHE A 118 -9.86 15.55 8.05
N LEU A 119 -10.25 15.01 9.22
CA LEU A 119 -10.46 13.59 9.40
C LEU A 119 -11.60 13.07 8.50
N ILE A 120 -12.67 13.85 8.36
CA ILE A 120 -13.79 13.53 7.46
C ILE A 120 -13.30 13.55 6.01
N ALA A 121 -12.52 14.55 5.62
CA ALA A 121 -11.95 14.64 4.28
C ALA A 121 -11.04 13.44 3.97
N TYR A 122 -10.17 13.05 4.89
CA TYR A 122 -9.35 11.83 4.77
C TYR A 122 -10.19 10.57 4.67
N PHE A 123 -11.20 10.41 5.51
CA PHE A 123 -12.08 9.25 5.48
C PHE A 123 -12.77 9.11 4.12
N ILE A 124 -13.34 10.20 3.58
CA ILE A 124 -13.99 10.19 2.26
C ILE A 124 -13.00 9.90 1.15
N LEU A 125 -11.81 10.53 1.20
CA LEU A 125 -10.72 10.27 0.25
C LEU A 125 -10.38 8.78 0.23
N THR A 126 -10.21 8.17 1.41
CA THR A 126 -9.81 6.77 1.55
C THR A 126 -10.93 5.79 1.19
N CYS A 127 -12.19 6.18 1.41
CA CYS A 127 -13.33 5.45 0.84
C CYS A 127 -13.18 5.34 -0.70
N GLY A 128 -12.76 6.42 -1.36
CA GLY A 128 -12.43 6.41 -2.80
C GLY A 128 -11.29 5.46 -3.14
N LEU A 129 -10.21 5.46 -2.36
CA LEU A 129 -9.09 4.54 -2.56
C LEU A 129 -9.51 3.08 -2.39
N SER A 130 -10.36 2.77 -1.42
CA SER A 130 -10.92 1.43 -1.21
C SER A 130 -11.72 0.95 -2.42
N PHE A 131 -12.54 1.82 -3.02
CA PHE A 131 -13.22 1.53 -4.28
C PHE A 131 -12.26 1.28 -5.44
N LEU A 132 -11.21 2.10 -5.56
CA LEU A 132 -10.19 1.93 -6.60
C LEU A 132 -9.47 0.59 -6.46
N GLU A 133 -8.99 0.25 -5.28
CA GLU A 133 -8.27 -1.00 -5.06
C GLU A 133 -9.16 -2.23 -5.27
N THR A 134 -10.40 -2.18 -4.77
CA THR A 134 -11.37 -3.27 -4.94
C THR A 134 -11.78 -3.46 -6.42
N SER A 135 -11.76 -2.38 -7.22
CA SER A 135 -12.13 -2.40 -8.64
C SER A 135 -10.95 -2.71 -9.57
N CYS A 136 -9.86 -1.95 -9.44
CA CYS A 136 -8.75 -1.96 -10.40
C CYS A 136 -7.99 -3.28 -10.39
N ASN A 137 -7.74 -3.86 -9.21
CA ASN A 137 -6.98 -5.11 -9.10
C ASN A 137 -7.66 -6.27 -9.87
N PRO A 138 -8.93 -6.65 -9.59
CA PRO A 138 -9.57 -7.71 -10.34
C PRO A 138 -9.86 -7.32 -11.80
N TYR A 139 -10.04 -6.03 -12.08
CA TYR A 139 -10.22 -5.56 -13.45
C TYR A 139 -8.98 -5.80 -14.30
N ILE A 140 -7.77 -5.51 -13.78
CA ILE A 140 -6.51 -5.83 -14.44
C ILE A 140 -6.35 -7.35 -14.66
N LEU A 141 -6.76 -8.18 -13.68
CA LEU A 141 -6.75 -9.64 -13.84
C LEU A 141 -7.62 -10.11 -15.00
N SER A 142 -8.73 -9.42 -15.29
CA SER A 142 -9.66 -9.76 -16.37
C SER A 142 -9.25 -9.24 -17.76
N MET A 143 -8.22 -8.38 -17.88
CA MET A 143 -7.78 -7.74 -19.13
C MET A 143 -6.79 -8.60 -19.91
N GLY A 144 -7.16 -9.80 -20.34
CA GLY A 144 -6.31 -10.68 -21.15
C GLY A 144 -6.32 -12.15 -20.68
N PRO A 145 -5.39 -12.98 -21.18
CA PRO A 145 -5.33 -14.41 -20.86
C PRO A 145 -5.13 -14.66 -19.35
N GLU A 146 -5.81 -15.66 -18.81
CA GLU A 146 -5.74 -16.07 -17.41
C GLU A 146 -4.30 -16.49 -17.01
N SER A 147 -3.60 -17.18 -17.91
CA SER A 147 -2.20 -17.61 -17.69
C SER A 147 -1.22 -16.47 -17.42
N THR A 148 -1.52 -15.24 -17.82
CA THR A 148 -0.68 -14.05 -17.62
C THR A 148 -1.26 -13.07 -16.60
N ALA A 149 -2.38 -13.40 -15.96
CA ALA A 149 -3.14 -12.50 -15.09
C ALA A 149 -2.29 -11.95 -13.92
N THR A 150 -1.62 -12.81 -13.16
CA THR A 150 -0.77 -12.38 -12.03
C THR A 150 0.40 -11.51 -12.48
N ARG A 151 1.03 -11.83 -13.63
CA ARG A 151 2.11 -11.00 -14.18
C ARG A 151 1.61 -9.62 -14.60
N ARG A 152 0.42 -9.56 -15.20
CA ARG A 152 -0.24 -8.32 -15.61
C ARG A 152 -0.58 -7.44 -14.42
N LEU A 153 -1.08 -8.03 -13.32
CA LEU A 153 -1.34 -7.32 -12.07
C LEU A 153 -0.04 -6.78 -11.44
N ASN A 154 1.02 -7.58 -11.38
CA ASN A 154 2.33 -7.14 -10.89
C ASN A 154 2.87 -5.97 -11.70
N MET A 155 2.73 -6.01 -13.03
CA MET A 155 3.14 -4.90 -13.91
C MET A 155 2.35 -3.61 -13.61
N ALA A 156 1.03 -3.69 -13.49
CA ALA A 156 0.20 -2.54 -13.15
C ALA A 156 0.54 -1.98 -11.76
N GLN A 157 0.67 -2.85 -10.78
CA GLN A 157 1.02 -2.47 -9.41
C GLN A 157 2.47 -1.95 -9.25
N SER A 158 3.34 -2.12 -10.25
CA SER A 158 4.69 -1.51 -10.23
C SER A 158 4.65 0.02 -10.29
N PHE A 159 3.53 0.60 -10.71
CA PHE A 159 3.33 2.05 -10.73
C PHE A 159 2.87 2.63 -9.38
N ASN A 160 2.37 1.80 -8.46
CA ASN A 160 2.00 2.26 -7.12
C ASN A 160 3.21 2.82 -6.34
N PRO A 161 4.36 2.13 -6.21
CA PRO A 161 5.53 2.69 -5.53
C PRO A 161 6.10 3.94 -6.21
N LEU A 162 5.93 4.11 -7.52
CA LEU A 162 6.32 5.36 -8.18
C LEU A 162 5.46 6.53 -7.69
N GLY A 163 4.15 6.31 -7.57
CA GLY A 163 3.24 7.27 -6.96
C GLY A 163 3.62 7.58 -5.50
N SER A 164 3.95 6.55 -4.72
CA SER A 164 4.40 6.66 -3.33
C SER A 164 5.66 7.52 -3.20
N LEU A 165 6.67 7.29 -4.01
CA LEU A 165 7.89 8.11 -4.03
C LEU A 165 7.60 9.57 -4.39
N MET A 166 6.70 9.82 -5.35
CA MET A 166 6.24 11.18 -5.67
C MET A 166 5.50 11.82 -4.50
N GLY A 167 4.61 11.07 -3.83
CA GLY A 167 3.88 11.55 -2.65
C GLY A 167 4.81 11.96 -1.52
N MET A 168 5.79 11.13 -1.19
CA MET A 168 6.82 11.47 -0.20
C MET A 168 7.65 12.68 -0.62
N TRP A 169 8.08 12.75 -1.87
CA TRP A 169 8.85 13.89 -2.37
C TRP A 169 8.06 15.21 -2.25
N VAL A 170 6.78 15.18 -2.61
CA VAL A 170 5.88 16.33 -2.45
C VAL A 170 5.70 16.68 -0.97
N ALA A 171 5.46 15.70 -0.11
CA ALA A 171 5.31 15.92 1.32
C ALA A 171 6.55 16.58 1.93
N MET A 172 7.74 16.12 1.57
CA MET A 172 9.01 16.68 2.08
C MET A 172 9.28 18.09 1.56
N ASN A 173 9.15 18.32 0.24
CA ASN A 173 9.62 19.56 -0.39
C ASN A 173 8.54 20.66 -0.46
N PHE A 174 7.27 20.30 -0.54
CA PHE A 174 6.17 21.26 -0.67
C PHE A 174 5.34 21.43 0.61
N ILE A 175 5.38 20.48 1.53
CA ILE A 175 4.68 20.59 2.81
C ILE A 175 5.70 20.84 3.91
N GLN A 176 6.47 19.83 4.32
CA GLN A 176 7.35 19.92 5.49
C GLN A 176 8.40 21.04 5.40
N ALA A 177 9.02 21.24 4.23
CA ALA A 177 10.02 22.28 4.03
C ALA A 177 9.45 23.71 4.08
N ARG A 178 8.14 23.87 3.88
CA ARG A 178 7.46 25.18 3.84
C ARG A 178 6.61 25.47 5.09
N LEU A 179 6.42 24.51 5.97
CA LEU A 179 5.77 24.74 7.26
C LEU A 179 6.61 25.70 8.10
N ASN A 180 5.93 26.53 8.85
CA ASN A 180 6.57 27.47 9.77
C ASN A 180 7.54 26.71 10.70
N PRO A 181 8.81 27.16 10.84
CA PRO A 181 9.86 26.44 11.58
C PRO A 181 9.64 26.39 13.09
N LEU A 182 8.80 27.29 13.66
CA LEU A 182 8.53 27.32 15.10
C LEU A 182 8.19 25.95 15.66
N ALA A 183 8.85 25.56 16.75
CA ALA A 183 8.56 24.35 17.48
C ALA A 183 7.19 24.41 18.17
N THR A 184 6.65 23.27 18.61
CA THR A 184 5.33 23.22 19.27
C THR A 184 5.29 24.06 20.54
N GLU A 185 6.37 24.08 21.32
CA GLU A 185 6.53 24.85 22.54
C GLU A 185 6.58 26.37 22.25
N GLU A 186 7.23 26.77 21.16
CA GLU A 186 7.28 28.17 20.72
C GLU A 186 5.91 28.66 20.23
N ARG A 187 5.20 27.82 19.48
CA ARG A 187 3.82 28.09 19.05
C ARG A 187 2.86 28.23 20.24
N ALA A 188 3.11 27.52 21.34
CA ALA A 188 2.30 27.64 22.55
C ALA A 188 2.43 29.03 23.25
N ARG A 189 3.51 29.78 22.95
CA ARG A 189 3.77 31.09 23.52
C ARG A 189 3.24 32.25 22.67
N LEU A 190 2.78 31.98 21.43
CA LEU A 190 2.20 32.99 20.56
C LEU A 190 0.86 33.48 21.12
N SER A 191 0.54 34.73 20.86
CA SER A 191 -0.84 35.23 21.06
C SER A 191 -1.81 34.51 20.13
N ASP A 192 -3.09 34.51 20.45
CA ASP A 192 -4.12 33.84 19.65
C ASP A 192 -4.13 34.31 18.20
N ALA A 193 -4.01 35.64 17.97
CA ALA A 193 -3.99 36.20 16.62
C ALA A 193 -2.74 35.77 15.82
N GLU A 194 -1.56 35.76 16.45
CA GLU A 194 -0.32 35.31 15.81
C GLU A 194 -0.37 33.79 15.51
N PHE A 195 -0.93 33.01 16.44
CA PHE A 195 -1.10 31.61 16.23
C PHE A 195 -2.05 31.28 15.08
N GLU A 196 -3.20 31.96 15.01
CA GLU A 196 -4.16 31.83 13.91
C GLU A 196 -3.53 32.15 12.56
N ALA A 197 -2.76 33.22 12.46
CA ALA A 197 -2.05 33.58 11.23
C ALA A 197 -1.04 32.50 10.80
N VAL A 198 -0.25 31.96 11.75
CA VAL A 198 0.71 30.87 11.48
C VAL A 198 -0.01 29.59 11.11
N ARG A 199 -1.08 29.22 11.83
CA ARG A 199 -1.91 28.05 11.55
C ARG A 199 -2.49 28.11 10.14
N ASP A 200 -3.09 29.20 9.76
CA ASP A 200 -3.77 29.36 8.48
C ASP A 200 -2.78 29.35 7.30
N ALA A 201 -1.60 29.93 7.46
CA ALA A 201 -0.52 29.84 6.48
C ALA A 201 -0.01 28.39 6.32
N ASP A 202 0.16 27.66 7.43
CA ASP A 202 0.57 26.27 7.42
C ASP A 202 -0.51 25.37 6.81
N LEU A 203 -1.79 25.61 7.12
CA LEU A 203 -2.91 24.87 6.52
C LEU A 203 -2.98 25.10 5.01
N LEU A 204 -2.80 26.32 4.53
CA LEU A 204 -2.77 26.61 3.10
C LEU A 204 -1.63 25.86 2.40
N THR A 205 -0.46 25.79 3.03
CA THR A 205 0.69 25.02 2.54
C THR A 205 0.36 23.54 2.45
N LEU A 206 -0.31 23.00 3.49
CA LEU A 206 -0.66 21.58 3.58
C LEU A 206 -1.72 21.19 2.55
N ILE A 207 -2.77 21.99 2.34
CA ILE A 207 -3.89 21.61 1.45
C ILE A 207 -3.55 21.76 -0.03
N THR A 208 -2.61 22.63 -0.41
CA THR A 208 -2.28 22.91 -1.81
C THR A 208 -1.98 21.66 -2.64
N PRO A 209 -1.13 20.70 -2.20
CA PRO A 209 -0.90 19.47 -2.93
C PRO A 209 -2.15 18.57 -3.03
N TYR A 210 -3.04 18.58 -2.02
CA TYR A 210 -4.29 17.80 -2.06
C TYR A 210 -5.28 18.35 -3.08
N VAL A 211 -5.43 19.66 -3.16
CA VAL A 211 -6.26 20.30 -4.18
C VAL A 211 -5.71 20.02 -5.58
N PHE A 212 -4.39 20.12 -5.75
CA PHE A 212 -3.74 19.81 -7.04
C PHE A 212 -3.99 18.36 -7.47
N ILE A 213 -3.77 17.38 -6.58
CA ILE A 213 -4.04 15.98 -6.92
C ILE A 213 -5.54 15.76 -7.16
N GLY A 214 -6.43 16.46 -6.46
CA GLY A 214 -7.86 16.43 -6.71
C GLY A 214 -8.20 16.81 -8.16
N ILE A 215 -7.56 17.86 -8.72
CA ILE A 215 -7.72 18.24 -10.12
C ILE A 215 -7.24 17.13 -11.06
N VAL A 216 -6.06 16.54 -10.79
CA VAL A 216 -5.52 15.42 -11.58
C VAL A 216 -6.49 14.21 -11.56
N VAL A 217 -7.06 13.91 -10.39
CA VAL A 217 -8.04 12.82 -10.24
C VAL A 217 -9.32 13.10 -11.02
N VAL A 218 -9.82 14.34 -11.03
CA VAL A 218 -10.98 14.72 -11.86
C VAL A 218 -10.67 14.57 -13.36
N LEU A 219 -9.50 14.98 -13.80
CA LEU A 219 -9.09 14.78 -15.20
C LEU A 219 -9.07 13.28 -15.54
N MET A 220 -8.51 12.44 -14.67
CA MET A 220 -8.52 10.98 -14.87
C MET A 220 -9.95 10.43 -14.86
N PHE A 221 -10.83 10.90 -13.98
CA PHE A 221 -12.24 10.55 -13.94
C PHE A 221 -12.91 10.84 -15.30
N VAL A 222 -12.72 12.04 -15.85
CA VAL A 222 -13.31 12.44 -17.14
C VAL A 222 -12.78 11.55 -18.28
N VAL A 223 -11.47 11.31 -18.33
CA VAL A 223 -10.86 10.44 -19.36
C VAL A 223 -11.43 9.03 -19.28
N ILE A 224 -11.51 8.41 -18.11
CA ILE A 224 -12.07 7.05 -17.95
C ILE A 224 -13.57 7.04 -18.23
N ALA A 225 -14.32 8.09 -17.92
CA ALA A 225 -15.75 8.18 -18.20
C ALA A 225 -16.02 8.13 -19.71
N VAL A 226 -15.22 8.85 -20.52
CA VAL A 226 -15.41 8.95 -21.98
C VAL A 226 -14.86 7.71 -22.70
N VAL A 227 -13.73 7.15 -22.27
CA VAL A 227 -13.11 6.00 -22.95
C VAL A 227 -13.97 4.74 -22.80
N ARG A 228 -14.13 4.01 -23.90
CA ARG A 228 -14.79 2.70 -23.88
C ARG A 228 -13.91 1.68 -23.18
N MET A 229 -14.39 1.19 -22.04
CA MET A 229 -13.68 0.20 -21.22
C MET A 229 -14.27 -1.21 -21.49
N PRO A 230 -13.42 -2.27 -21.44
CA PRO A 230 -13.90 -3.63 -21.65
C PRO A 230 -14.90 -4.06 -20.55
N LYS A 231 -15.90 -4.84 -20.94
CA LYS A 231 -16.92 -5.38 -20.02
C LYS A 231 -16.59 -6.78 -19.50
N ASN A 232 -15.30 -7.19 -19.57
CA ASN A 232 -14.88 -8.50 -19.11
C ASN A 232 -15.09 -8.62 -17.58
N GLY A 233 -15.62 -9.75 -17.14
CA GLY A 233 -15.94 -9.99 -15.73
C GLY A 233 -17.27 -9.38 -15.25
N ASP A 234 -18.08 -8.74 -16.11
CA ASP A 234 -19.39 -8.17 -15.76
C ASP A 234 -20.56 -9.10 -16.12
N LYS A 235 -20.34 -10.42 -16.07
CA LYS A 235 -21.33 -11.42 -16.56
C LYS A 235 -22.50 -11.68 -15.61
N SER A 236 -22.36 -11.40 -14.31
CA SER A 236 -23.38 -11.68 -13.29
C SER A 236 -23.65 -10.47 -12.41
N HIS A 237 -24.91 -10.05 -12.31
CA HIS A 237 -25.37 -8.95 -11.47
C HIS A 237 -26.14 -9.45 -10.21
N SER A 238 -26.23 -10.77 -10.00
CA SER A 238 -26.91 -11.32 -8.83
C SER A 238 -26.11 -11.05 -7.55
N ILE A 239 -26.78 -10.56 -6.53
CA ILE A 239 -26.18 -10.24 -5.22
C ILE A 239 -26.61 -11.30 -4.21
N ASP A 240 -25.97 -12.47 -4.28
CA ASP A 240 -26.11 -13.52 -3.27
C ASP A 240 -24.96 -13.42 -2.28
N PHE A 241 -24.98 -12.37 -1.41
CA PHE A 241 -23.84 -12.00 -0.56
C PHE A 241 -23.38 -13.16 0.33
N PHE A 242 -24.26 -13.68 1.20
CA PHE A 242 -23.88 -14.74 2.14
C PHE A 242 -23.48 -16.07 1.46
N PRO A 243 -24.24 -16.58 0.46
CA PRO A 243 -23.83 -17.77 -0.29
C PRO A 243 -22.49 -17.60 -1.00
N THR A 244 -22.25 -16.44 -1.63
CA THR A 244 -20.96 -16.13 -2.29
C THR A 244 -19.84 -16.08 -1.29
N LEU A 245 -20.00 -15.39 -0.15
CA LEU A 245 -18.99 -15.33 0.90
C LEU A 245 -18.64 -16.74 1.42
N LYS A 246 -19.63 -17.58 1.70
CA LYS A 246 -19.45 -18.97 2.11
C LYS A 246 -18.66 -19.76 1.05
N ARG A 247 -19.02 -19.62 -0.23
CA ARG A 247 -18.35 -20.28 -1.35
C ARG A 247 -16.89 -19.85 -1.49
N ILE A 248 -16.60 -18.56 -1.38
CA ILE A 248 -15.25 -18.00 -1.48
C ILE A 248 -14.40 -18.52 -0.32
N PHE A 249 -14.90 -18.39 0.92
CA PHE A 249 -14.19 -18.85 2.11
C PHE A 249 -14.11 -20.39 2.25
N SER A 250 -14.88 -21.15 1.48
CA SER A 250 -14.69 -22.61 1.39
C SER A 250 -13.42 -22.98 0.62
N LYS A 251 -12.93 -22.11 -0.29
CA LYS A 251 -11.70 -22.35 -1.05
C LYS A 251 -10.47 -22.11 -0.14
N ALA A 252 -9.71 -23.17 0.15
CA ALA A 252 -8.52 -23.08 1.01
C ALA A 252 -7.50 -22.05 0.49
N ARG A 253 -7.24 -22.05 -0.83
CA ARG A 253 -6.32 -21.14 -1.51
C ARG A 253 -6.65 -19.67 -1.25
N TYR A 254 -7.94 -19.33 -1.20
CA TYR A 254 -8.40 -17.97 -0.90
C TYR A 254 -8.22 -17.61 0.58
N ARG A 255 -8.66 -18.48 1.51
CA ARG A 255 -8.50 -18.24 2.95
C ARG A 255 -7.04 -18.04 3.33
N GLU A 256 -6.18 -18.94 2.85
CA GLU A 256 -4.73 -18.86 3.08
C GLU A 256 -4.14 -17.59 2.43
N GLY A 257 -4.67 -17.18 1.26
CA GLY A 257 -4.28 -15.94 0.59
C GLY A 257 -4.64 -14.69 1.39
N VAL A 258 -5.84 -14.62 1.98
CA VAL A 258 -6.25 -13.50 2.85
C VAL A 258 -5.36 -13.44 4.10
N ILE A 259 -5.06 -14.58 4.71
CA ILE A 259 -4.14 -14.67 5.87
C ILE A 259 -2.73 -14.22 5.44
N ALA A 260 -2.19 -14.75 4.35
CA ALA A 260 -0.88 -14.38 3.84
C ALA A 260 -0.79 -12.89 3.52
N GLN A 261 -1.87 -12.30 2.98
CA GLN A 261 -1.95 -10.87 2.68
C GLN A 261 -1.91 -10.01 3.94
N PHE A 262 -2.63 -10.41 5.00
CA PHE A 262 -2.61 -9.74 6.30
C PHE A 262 -1.20 -9.71 6.90
N PHE A 263 -0.53 -10.85 6.95
CA PHE A 263 0.84 -10.96 7.45
C PHE A 263 1.85 -10.24 6.55
N TYR A 264 1.64 -10.26 5.23
CA TYR A 264 2.50 -9.52 4.31
C TYR A 264 2.46 -8.01 4.54
N VAL A 265 1.25 -7.43 4.60
CA VAL A 265 1.12 -5.98 4.82
C VAL A 265 1.69 -5.58 6.18
N GLY A 266 1.45 -6.40 7.20
CA GLY A 266 2.07 -6.22 8.51
C GLY A 266 3.60 -6.21 8.44
N ALA A 267 4.22 -7.21 7.82
CA ALA A 267 5.67 -7.29 7.65
C ALA A 267 6.22 -6.07 6.90
N GLN A 268 5.55 -5.65 5.82
CA GLN A 268 5.95 -4.49 5.03
C GLN A 268 5.99 -3.21 5.84
N ILE A 269 4.90 -2.92 6.55
CA ILE A 269 4.82 -1.69 7.37
C ILE A 269 5.81 -1.77 8.54
N MET A 270 5.92 -2.91 9.22
CA MET A 270 6.91 -3.11 10.29
C MET A 270 8.34 -2.84 9.82
N CYS A 271 8.76 -3.42 8.69
CA CYS A 271 10.11 -3.23 8.16
C CYS A 271 10.38 -1.77 7.78
N TRP A 272 9.41 -1.08 7.16
CA TRP A 272 9.62 0.30 6.71
C TRP A 272 9.50 1.35 7.82
N THR A 273 8.67 1.09 8.81
CA THR A 273 8.53 2.01 9.95
C THR A 273 9.75 1.93 10.86
N PHE A 274 10.19 0.72 11.20
CA PHE A 274 11.21 0.53 12.23
C PHE A 274 12.65 0.51 11.70
N ILE A 275 12.87 0.62 10.38
CA ILE A 275 14.20 0.84 9.81
C ILE A 275 14.86 2.11 10.36
N ILE A 276 14.06 3.14 10.68
CA ILE A 276 14.55 4.41 11.21
C ILE A 276 15.12 4.20 12.61
N GLN A 277 14.35 3.59 13.53
CA GLN A 277 14.82 3.29 14.88
C GLN A 277 16.01 2.33 14.89
N TYR A 278 15.98 1.31 14.04
CA TYR A 278 17.07 0.36 13.87
C TYR A 278 18.36 1.05 13.42
N GLY A 279 18.30 1.85 12.36
CA GLY A 279 19.45 2.59 11.83
C GLY A 279 19.95 3.66 12.79
N THR A 280 19.05 4.43 13.41
CA THR A 280 19.41 5.48 14.38
C THR A 280 20.24 4.90 15.52
N ARG A 281 19.82 3.76 16.08
CA ARG A 281 20.59 3.09 17.10
C ARG A 281 22.02 2.73 16.65
N ILE A 282 22.17 2.15 15.46
CA ILE A 282 23.47 1.75 14.91
C ILE A 282 24.38 2.99 14.77
N PHE A 283 23.88 4.06 14.17
CA PHE A 283 24.68 5.26 13.95
C PHE A 283 25.00 6.02 15.25
N MET A 284 24.13 5.95 16.26
CA MET A 284 24.44 6.47 17.59
C MET A 284 25.56 5.66 18.27
N LEU A 285 25.58 4.35 18.13
CA LEU A 285 26.68 3.49 18.61
C LEU A 285 28.01 3.78 17.90
N GLU A 286 27.98 4.28 16.66
CA GLU A 286 29.14 4.76 15.91
C GLU A 286 29.58 6.18 16.29
N GLY A 287 28.92 6.82 17.27
CA GLY A 287 29.27 8.16 17.77
C GLY A 287 28.58 9.33 17.09
N MET A 288 27.55 9.08 16.24
CA MET A 288 26.72 10.16 15.68
C MET A 288 25.76 10.73 16.72
N GLY A 289 25.49 12.04 16.64
CA GLY A 289 24.40 12.64 17.39
C GLY A 289 23.04 12.12 16.88
N GLU A 290 22.07 11.98 17.79
CA GLU A 290 20.74 11.39 17.53
C GLU A 290 20.06 11.95 16.28
N LYS A 291 19.98 13.29 16.15
CA LYS A 291 19.35 13.95 14.99
C LYS A 291 20.02 13.61 13.66
N ALA A 292 21.35 13.54 13.63
CA ALA A 292 22.11 13.18 12.43
C ALA A 292 21.91 11.69 12.08
N ALA A 293 21.88 10.83 13.08
CA ALA A 293 21.61 9.41 12.94
C ALA A 293 20.19 9.14 12.41
N GLU A 294 19.19 9.86 12.91
CA GLU A 294 17.80 9.78 12.41
C GLU A 294 17.70 10.18 10.94
N VAL A 295 18.29 11.32 10.57
CA VAL A 295 18.29 11.80 9.17
C VAL A 295 18.96 10.80 8.24
N LEU A 296 20.09 10.20 8.67
CA LEU A 296 20.79 9.20 7.87
C LEU A 296 19.93 7.92 7.73
N SER A 297 19.28 7.48 8.80
CA SER A 297 18.37 6.32 8.79
C SER A 297 17.16 6.53 7.87
N GLN A 298 16.60 7.73 7.81
CA GLN A 298 15.56 8.08 6.85
C GLN A 298 16.04 7.97 5.40
N ARG A 299 17.29 8.32 5.10
CA ARG A 299 17.89 8.11 3.76
C ARG A 299 17.93 6.63 3.40
N TYR A 300 18.28 5.74 4.34
CA TYR A 300 18.23 4.29 4.12
C TYR A 300 16.81 3.79 3.86
N ASN A 301 15.81 4.34 4.53
CA ASN A 301 14.40 4.02 4.24
C ASN A 301 14.02 4.41 2.80
N ILE A 302 14.39 5.60 2.34
CA ILE A 302 14.16 6.04 0.94
C ILE A 302 14.88 5.10 -0.05
N ILE A 303 16.12 4.69 0.25
CA ILE A 303 16.85 3.72 -0.57
C ILE A 303 16.14 2.38 -0.60
N ALA A 304 15.64 1.89 0.55
CA ALA A 304 14.88 0.64 0.65
C ALA A 304 13.59 0.69 -0.22
N MET A 305 12.88 1.80 -0.22
CA MET A 305 11.70 2.01 -1.07
C MET A 305 12.05 2.11 -2.56
N ALA A 306 13.16 2.75 -2.90
CA ALA A 306 13.64 2.80 -4.29
C ALA A 306 14.04 1.41 -4.79
N ILE A 307 14.73 0.61 -3.97
CA ILE A 307 15.07 -0.78 -4.25
C ILE A 307 13.80 -1.63 -4.40
N PHE A 308 12.82 -1.47 -3.51
CA PHE A 308 11.52 -2.12 -3.61
C PHE A 308 10.84 -1.81 -4.96
N CYS A 309 10.82 -0.54 -5.38
CA CYS A 309 10.25 -0.13 -6.66
C CYS A 309 10.99 -0.78 -7.83
N GLY A 310 12.31 -0.69 -7.88
CA GLY A 310 13.13 -1.29 -8.94
C GLY A 310 13.00 -2.81 -9.01
N SER A 311 13.06 -3.48 -7.84
CA SER A 311 12.93 -4.93 -7.73
C SER A 311 11.58 -5.43 -8.22
N ARG A 312 10.50 -4.64 -8.08
CA ARG A 312 9.18 -5.02 -8.58
C ARG A 312 9.16 -5.19 -10.10
N PHE A 313 9.84 -4.33 -10.84
CA PHE A 313 9.95 -4.50 -12.31
C PHE A 313 10.76 -5.75 -12.67
N VAL A 314 11.89 -5.99 -11.99
CA VAL A 314 12.71 -7.19 -12.18
C VAL A 314 11.89 -8.45 -11.87
N CYS A 315 11.22 -8.50 -10.72
CA CYS A 315 10.41 -9.64 -10.31
C CYS A 315 9.21 -9.87 -11.25
N THR A 316 8.58 -8.80 -11.75
CA THR A 316 7.51 -8.89 -12.75
C THR A 316 8.02 -9.52 -14.06
N TYR A 317 9.26 -9.20 -14.45
CA TYR A 317 9.89 -9.85 -15.60
C TYR A 317 10.16 -11.34 -15.34
N LEU A 318 10.65 -11.69 -14.13
CA LEU A 318 10.91 -13.09 -13.73
C LEU A 318 9.64 -13.95 -13.72
N LEU A 319 8.47 -13.37 -13.47
CA LEU A 319 7.17 -14.08 -13.58
C LEU A 319 6.87 -14.61 -14.99
N ARG A 320 7.66 -14.23 -15.99
CA ARG A 320 7.57 -14.80 -17.34
C ARG A 320 8.12 -16.24 -17.38
N TYR A 321 9.09 -16.53 -16.54
CA TYR A 321 9.87 -17.78 -16.55
C TYR A 321 9.57 -18.68 -15.36
N VAL A 322 9.14 -18.09 -14.24
CA VAL A 322 8.95 -18.79 -12.96
C VAL A 322 7.49 -18.73 -12.55
N ASN A 323 6.95 -19.85 -12.08
CA ASN A 323 5.60 -19.89 -11.49
C ASN A 323 5.47 -18.91 -10.32
N ALA A 324 4.34 -18.20 -10.27
CA ALA A 324 4.08 -17.14 -9.28
C ALA A 324 4.23 -17.63 -7.82
N GLY A 325 3.70 -18.81 -7.50
CA GLY A 325 3.81 -19.40 -6.16
C GLY A 325 5.26 -19.76 -5.80
N ARG A 326 6.04 -20.30 -6.76
CA ARG A 326 7.47 -20.61 -6.54
C ARG A 326 8.29 -19.34 -6.33
N LEU A 327 8.08 -18.31 -7.16
CA LEU A 327 8.81 -17.06 -7.04
C LEU A 327 8.47 -16.36 -5.71
N LEU A 328 7.19 -16.37 -5.31
CA LEU A 328 6.75 -15.88 -4.00
C LEU A 328 7.48 -16.61 -2.86
N ALA A 329 7.54 -17.95 -2.90
CA ALA A 329 8.20 -18.75 -1.88
C ALA A 329 9.71 -18.44 -1.81
N ILE A 330 10.40 -18.35 -2.96
CA ILE A 330 11.85 -18.05 -3.02
C ILE A 330 12.13 -16.69 -2.40
N LEU A 331 11.37 -15.65 -2.77
CA LEU A 331 11.55 -14.30 -2.24
C LEU A 331 11.19 -14.23 -0.75
N ALA A 332 10.18 -14.97 -0.30
CA ALA A 332 9.81 -15.02 1.12
C ALA A 332 10.89 -15.75 1.95
N VAL A 333 11.51 -16.80 1.44
CA VAL A 333 12.66 -17.45 2.08
C VAL A 333 13.85 -16.49 2.15
N ALA A 334 14.16 -15.80 1.05
CA ALA A 334 15.23 -14.79 1.05
C ALA A 334 14.96 -13.66 2.07
N ALA A 335 13.71 -13.16 2.14
CA ALA A 335 13.30 -12.17 3.14
C ALA A 335 13.47 -12.72 4.57
N ALA A 336 13.08 -13.96 4.84
CA ALA A 336 13.23 -14.59 6.15
C ALA A 336 14.72 -14.71 6.54
N VAL A 337 15.59 -15.16 5.63
CA VAL A 337 17.04 -15.26 5.87
C VAL A 337 17.64 -13.90 6.15
N LEU A 338 17.31 -12.88 5.36
CA LEU A 338 17.77 -11.50 5.61
C LEU A 338 17.23 -10.96 6.93
N THR A 339 16.01 -11.28 7.32
CA THR A 339 15.42 -10.86 8.60
C THR A 339 16.13 -11.53 9.79
N VAL A 340 16.57 -12.79 9.65
CA VAL A 340 17.46 -13.41 10.64
C VAL A 340 18.77 -12.63 10.74
N GLY A 341 19.33 -12.16 9.61
CA GLY A 341 20.48 -11.26 9.61
C GLY A 341 20.22 -9.95 10.37
N VAL A 342 19.03 -9.33 10.20
CA VAL A 342 18.63 -8.13 10.96
C VAL A 342 18.61 -8.39 12.47
N ILE A 343 18.17 -9.58 12.90
CA ILE A 343 18.11 -9.94 14.32
C ILE A 343 19.51 -10.16 14.89
N LEU A 344 20.38 -10.85 14.15
CA LEU A 344 21.68 -11.30 14.65
C LEU A 344 22.80 -10.24 14.53
N PHE A 345 22.78 -9.43 13.46
CA PHE A 345 23.79 -8.38 13.27
C PHE A 345 23.36 -7.08 13.95
N HIS A 346 24.22 -6.53 14.77
CA HIS A 346 23.97 -5.32 15.55
C HIS A 346 24.73 -4.11 14.99
N ASP A 347 25.11 -4.18 13.72
CA ASP A 347 25.90 -3.21 12.97
C ASP A 347 25.25 -2.84 11.63
N ARG A 348 25.97 -2.12 10.79
CA ARG A 348 25.49 -1.74 9.44
C ARG A 348 25.11 -2.93 8.56
N MET A 349 25.68 -4.12 8.81
CA MET A 349 25.30 -5.30 8.03
C MET A 349 23.83 -5.68 8.26
N GLY A 350 23.34 -5.58 9.51
CA GLY A 350 21.93 -5.77 9.82
C GLY A 350 21.04 -4.74 9.09
N LEU A 351 21.48 -3.48 9.00
CA LEU A 351 20.75 -2.45 8.26
C LEU A 351 20.72 -2.76 6.74
N TYR A 352 21.82 -3.25 6.16
CA TYR A 352 21.84 -3.69 4.76
C TYR A 352 20.93 -4.90 4.52
N CYS A 353 20.88 -5.84 5.46
CA CYS A 353 19.93 -6.94 5.41
C CYS A 353 18.49 -6.42 5.39
N LEU A 354 18.15 -5.43 6.23
CA LEU A 354 16.82 -4.84 6.29
C LEU A 354 16.45 -4.10 4.99
N VAL A 355 17.38 -3.38 4.39
CA VAL A 355 17.23 -2.79 3.05
C VAL A 355 16.99 -3.88 2.00
N GLY A 356 17.73 -5.00 2.08
CA GLY A 356 17.57 -6.15 1.20
C GLY A 356 16.20 -6.83 1.32
N VAL A 357 15.61 -6.87 2.52
CA VAL A 357 14.23 -7.37 2.74
C VAL A 357 13.23 -6.62 1.85
N SER A 358 13.40 -5.30 1.66
CA SER A 358 12.52 -4.50 0.80
C SER A 358 12.52 -4.97 -0.64
N ALA A 359 13.66 -5.41 -1.19
CA ALA A 359 13.72 -6.00 -2.52
C ALA A 359 12.86 -7.27 -2.62
N CYS A 360 12.95 -8.14 -1.61
CA CYS A 360 12.21 -9.40 -1.56
C CYS A 360 10.69 -9.19 -1.42
N MET A 361 10.28 -8.17 -0.67
CA MET A 361 8.87 -7.85 -0.46
C MET A 361 8.16 -7.33 -1.71
N SER A 362 8.90 -6.82 -2.69
CA SER A 362 8.38 -6.03 -3.81
C SER A 362 7.28 -6.71 -4.63
N LEU A 363 7.36 -8.03 -4.82
CA LEU A 363 6.41 -8.82 -5.63
C LEU A 363 5.22 -9.35 -4.79
N MET A 364 5.33 -9.44 -3.45
CA MET A 364 4.47 -10.30 -2.64
C MET A 364 2.99 -9.89 -2.69
N PHE A 365 2.67 -8.59 -2.51
CA PHE A 365 1.28 -8.11 -2.50
C PHE A 365 0.48 -8.54 -3.74
N PRO A 366 0.87 -8.12 -4.96
CA PRO A 366 0.10 -8.43 -6.15
C PRO A 366 0.16 -9.92 -6.51
N THR A 367 1.18 -10.65 -6.09
CA THR A 367 1.29 -12.08 -6.34
C THR A 367 0.35 -12.88 -5.44
N ILE A 368 0.31 -12.59 -4.13
CA ILE A 368 -0.65 -13.20 -3.20
C ILE A 368 -2.07 -12.92 -3.68
N TYR A 369 -2.34 -11.66 -4.04
CA TYR A 369 -3.63 -11.22 -4.54
C TYR A 369 -4.05 -11.96 -5.81
N GLY A 370 -3.16 -12.04 -6.80
CA GLY A 370 -3.42 -12.74 -8.06
C GLY A 370 -3.64 -14.23 -7.87
N ILE A 371 -2.84 -14.90 -7.02
CA ILE A 371 -2.99 -16.31 -6.71
C ILE A 371 -4.29 -16.59 -5.96
N ALA A 372 -4.66 -15.73 -4.99
CA ALA A 372 -5.87 -15.91 -4.20
C ALA A 372 -7.16 -15.78 -5.01
N LEU A 373 -7.17 -14.93 -6.04
CA LEU A 373 -8.33 -14.72 -6.93
C LEU A 373 -8.33 -15.61 -8.17
N ASP A 374 -7.29 -16.41 -8.39
CA ASP A 374 -7.20 -17.29 -9.53
C ASP A 374 -8.35 -18.31 -9.56
N GLY A 375 -8.99 -18.47 -10.73
CA GLY A 375 -10.14 -19.36 -10.91
C GLY A 375 -11.40 -18.97 -10.13
N MET A 376 -11.55 -17.69 -9.72
CA MET A 376 -12.75 -17.22 -9.01
C MET A 376 -13.86 -16.68 -9.94
N GLY A 377 -13.55 -16.35 -11.18
CA GLY A 377 -14.53 -15.79 -12.11
C GLY A 377 -15.25 -14.57 -11.52
N ASP A 378 -16.60 -14.58 -11.55
CA ASP A 378 -17.40 -13.47 -11.03
C ASP A 378 -17.29 -13.24 -9.52
N ASP A 379 -16.88 -14.26 -8.76
CA ASP A 379 -16.67 -14.17 -7.31
C ASP A 379 -15.43 -13.35 -6.94
N ALA A 380 -14.53 -13.11 -7.91
CA ALA A 380 -13.33 -12.30 -7.71
C ALA A 380 -13.65 -10.89 -7.18
N LYS A 381 -14.83 -10.31 -7.51
CA LYS A 381 -15.27 -9.01 -7.02
C LYS A 381 -15.42 -8.99 -5.50
N PHE A 382 -16.02 -10.03 -4.92
CA PHE A 382 -16.12 -10.19 -3.45
C PHE A 382 -14.81 -10.68 -2.84
N GLY A 383 -14.07 -11.55 -3.55
CA GLY A 383 -12.76 -12.01 -3.12
C GLY A 383 -11.77 -10.84 -2.96
N ALA A 384 -11.85 -9.85 -3.84
CA ALA A 384 -11.08 -8.63 -3.75
C ALA A 384 -11.28 -7.90 -2.41
N ALA A 385 -12.52 -7.77 -1.94
CA ALA A 385 -12.82 -7.07 -0.69
C ALA A 385 -12.11 -7.70 0.52
N GLY A 386 -12.11 -9.03 0.65
CA GLY A 386 -11.44 -9.71 1.74
C GLY A 386 -9.92 -9.50 1.72
N LEU A 387 -9.30 -9.45 0.53
CA LEU A 387 -7.87 -9.18 0.38
C LEU A 387 -7.53 -7.71 0.69
N ILE A 388 -8.43 -6.78 0.38
CA ILE A 388 -8.27 -5.36 0.74
C ILE A 388 -8.47 -5.17 2.26
N MET A 389 -9.44 -5.87 2.89
CA MET A 389 -9.57 -5.84 4.35
C MET A 389 -8.33 -6.38 5.06
N ALA A 390 -7.59 -7.32 4.45
CA ALA A 390 -6.34 -7.84 4.99
C ALA A 390 -5.23 -6.78 5.13
N ILE A 391 -5.37 -5.61 4.47
CA ILE A 391 -4.48 -4.44 4.67
C ILE A 391 -4.47 -3.99 6.15
N LEU A 392 -5.51 -4.34 6.92
CA LEU A 392 -5.57 -4.13 8.37
C LEU A 392 -4.34 -4.70 9.13
N GLY A 393 -3.66 -5.70 8.57
CA GLY A 393 -2.39 -6.21 9.13
C GLY A 393 -1.34 -5.12 9.35
N GLY A 394 -1.31 -4.10 8.47
CA GLY A 394 -0.43 -2.93 8.59
C GLY A 394 -0.77 -1.97 9.72
N SER A 395 -1.95 -2.09 10.34
CA SER A 395 -2.35 -1.29 11.50
C SER A 395 -2.28 -2.08 12.81
N VAL A 396 -2.39 -3.41 12.75
CA VAL A 396 -2.43 -4.29 13.93
C VAL A 396 -1.04 -4.75 14.36
N LEU A 397 -0.18 -5.12 13.41
CA LEU A 397 1.12 -5.71 13.74
C LEU A 397 2.21 -4.70 14.15
N PRO A 398 2.32 -3.49 13.56
CA PRO A 398 3.34 -2.53 13.96
C PRO A 398 3.27 -2.08 15.42
N PRO A 399 2.10 -1.84 16.05
CA PRO A 399 2.02 -1.55 17.48
C PRO A 399 2.59 -2.67 18.35
N LEU A 400 2.44 -3.94 17.96
CA LEU A 400 3.06 -5.06 18.67
C LEU A 400 4.58 -5.02 18.58
N GLN A 401 5.13 -4.66 17.43
CA GLN A 401 6.58 -4.47 17.29
C GLN A 401 7.08 -3.27 18.11
N ALA A 402 6.34 -2.17 18.12
CA ALA A 402 6.65 -1.00 18.93
C ALA A 402 6.74 -1.35 20.43
N SER A 403 5.77 -2.10 20.96
CA SER A 403 5.77 -2.54 22.37
C SER A 403 7.00 -3.38 22.72
N ILE A 404 7.50 -4.20 21.80
CA ILE A 404 8.76 -4.94 22.00
C ILE A 404 9.95 -3.97 22.06
N ILE A 405 9.99 -2.99 21.12
CA ILE A 405 11.09 -2.01 21.06
C ILE A 405 11.17 -1.15 22.32
N GLU A 406 10.02 -0.79 22.92
CA GLU A 406 9.94 -0.01 24.16
C GLU A 406 10.57 -0.72 25.36
N CYS A 407 10.73 -2.05 25.32
CA CYS A 407 11.43 -2.79 26.38
C CYS A 407 12.94 -2.48 26.44
N GLY A 408 13.51 -1.82 25.42
CA GLY A 408 14.92 -1.42 25.36
C GLY A 408 15.86 -2.60 25.13
N GLU A 409 16.00 -3.51 26.09
CA GLU A 409 16.79 -4.75 26.01
C GLU A 409 16.02 -5.94 26.56
N ILE A 410 16.16 -7.08 25.91
CA ILE A 410 15.51 -8.34 26.33
C ILE A 410 16.58 -9.44 26.32
N GLY A 411 16.90 -9.98 27.52
CA GLY A 411 17.89 -11.05 27.65
C GLY A 411 19.29 -10.71 27.13
N GLY A 412 19.72 -9.44 27.24
CA GLY A 412 21.01 -8.97 26.73
C GLY A 412 21.05 -8.67 25.23
N PHE A 413 19.92 -8.81 24.53
CA PHE A 413 19.78 -8.42 23.14
C PHE A 413 19.03 -7.10 23.00
N PRO A 414 19.41 -6.25 22.04
CA PRO A 414 18.65 -5.04 21.74
C PRO A 414 17.21 -5.37 21.33
N ALA A 415 16.23 -4.80 22.02
CA ALA A 415 14.83 -5.07 21.75
C ALA A 415 14.43 -4.67 20.33
N VAL A 416 15.04 -3.63 19.75
CA VAL A 416 14.81 -3.23 18.36
C VAL A 416 15.21 -4.33 17.36
N ASN A 417 16.33 -5.05 17.59
CA ASN A 417 16.72 -6.18 16.75
C ASN A 417 15.77 -7.36 16.94
N LEU A 418 15.50 -7.71 18.21
CA LEU A 418 14.63 -8.85 18.54
C LEU A 418 13.20 -8.66 18.04
N SER A 419 12.70 -7.42 17.96
CA SER A 419 11.38 -7.09 17.45
C SER A 419 11.12 -7.59 16.02
N PHE A 420 12.18 -7.77 15.22
CA PHE A 420 12.08 -8.32 13.86
C PHE A 420 11.75 -9.82 13.80
N VAL A 421 11.62 -10.49 14.95
CA VAL A 421 10.99 -11.82 15.03
C VAL A 421 9.53 -11.77 14.52
N LEU A 422 8.80 -10.66 14.71
CA LEU A 422 7.45 -10.53 14.18
C LEU A 422 7.41 -10.54 12.64
N PRO A 423 8.16 -9.70 11.90
CA PRO A 423 8.30 -9.83 10.45
C PRO A 423 8.77 -11.23 10.01
N LEU A 424 9.70 -11.85 10.74
CA LEU A 424 10.16 -13.21 10.43
C LEU A 424 9.00 -14.21 10.45
N VAL A 425 8.16 -14.20 11.48
CA VAL A 425 6.93 -15.04 11.56
C VAL A 425 6.01 -14.76 10.39
N CYS A 426 5.83 -13.50 10.00
CA CYS A 426 5.04 -13.13 8.84
C CYS A 426 5.59 -13.78 7.55
N PHE A 427 6.90 -13.72 7.32
CA PHE A 427 7.53 -14.35 6.15
C PHE A 427 7.37 -15.88 6.16
N LEU A 428 7.42 -16.55 7.31
CA LEU A 428 7.16 -17.99 7.40
C LEU A 428 5.73 -18.34 6.94
N VAL A 429 4.74 -17.55 7.29
CA VAL A 429 3.36 -17.72 6.79
C VAL A 429 3.30 -17.54 5.26
N ILE A 430 4.00 -16.55 4.71
CA ILE A 430 4.04 -16.32 3.27
C ILE A 430 4.76 -17.47 2.53
N ILE A 431 5.84 -18.01 3.10
CA ILE A 431 6.54 -19.19 2.57
C ILE A 431 5.57 -20.36 2.46
N ALA A 432 4.84 -20.67 3.55
CA ALA A 432 3.87 -21.77 3.55
C ALA A 432 2.81 -21.61 2.46
N TYR A 433 2.28 -20.40 2.28
CA TYR A 433 1.33 -20.09 1.23
C TYR A 433 1.94 -20.25 -0.18
N GLY A 434 3.13 -19.68 -0.40
CA GLY A 434 3.83 -19.78 -1.68
C GLY A 434 4.14 -21.23 -2.09
N LEU A 435 4.62 -22.05 -1.16
CA LEU A 435 4.92 -23.48 -1.40
C LEU A 435 3.66 -24.28 -1.73
N ARG A 436 2.55 -24.07 -1.01
CA ARG A 436 1.27 -24.72 -1.32
C ARG A 436 0.73 -24.30 -2.68
N SER A 437 0.80 -23.01 -2.99
CA SER A 437 0.33 -22.46 -4.27
C SER A 437 1.21 -22.85 -5.46
N SER A 438 2.43 -23.31 -5.24
CA SER A 438 3.34 -23.75 -6.31
C SER A 438 3.09 -25.19 -6.76
N ARG A 439 2.34 -25.98 -5.98
CA ARG A 439 2.05 -27.41 -6.23
C ARG A 439 0.73 -27.64 -6.98
N GLY A 440 -0.09 -26.64 -7.10
CA GLY A 440 -1.35 -26.63 -7.85
C GLY A 440 -1.25 -25.74 -9.07
#